data_d2b5828797d9dcde567f5d863de06e11
#
_entry.id   d2b5828797d9dcde567f5d863de06e11
#
_cell.length_a   1.000
_cell.length_b   1.000
_cell.length_c   1.000
_cell.angle_alpha   90.00
_cell.angle_beta   90.00
_cell.angle_gamma   90.00
#
_symmetry.space_group_name_H-M   'P 1'
#
loop_
_entity.id
_entity.type
_entity.pdbx_description
1 polymer ?
#
loop_
_entity_poly.entity_id
_entity_poly.type
_entity_poly.pdbx_seq_one_letter_code
_entity_poly.pdbx_strand_id
1 'polypeptide(L)'
;MTGTGSGKTESFLLPILGKFACEAETNPAAFRDQLAMRALVLYPMNALVNDQLGRLRSLFGDPRIVGLFKNWAGRPPRFARYTSRTPYAGLRTREKDSRKLRAFDEFYVEIQRRARLDDAEEQAAPQRLLQQLKARGKWPAKPDLVAWFGDKGSPWQDRRTGEFRRAVMLADDTELVTRHEVQSFPPDLLVTNYSMLEYMLMRPIERPIFDASRQWLENNPDQKFLIVLDGAHLYRGAAGAEVGLLLRRLRDRLQIPSERFRLSAQPRASPTTDTRLISERNSQACHRKLLFR
;
A
#
# COMPACT_ATOMS: atom_id res chain seq x y z
N MET A 1 -28.30 0.53 -14.26
CA MET A 1 -27.42 0.61 -13.08
C MET A 1 -26.20 -0.28 -13.35
N THR A 2 -25.10 0.26 -13.78
CA THR A 2 -23.86 -0.50 -14.01
C THR A 2 -23.15 -0.63 -12.67
N GLY A 3 -23.14 -1.85 -12.14
CA GLY A 3 -22.55 -2.19 -10.86
C GLY A 3 -21.07 -1.81 -10.77
N THR A 4 -20.65 -1.38 -9.61
CA THR A 4 -19.28 -1.06 -9.19
C THR A 4 -18.30 -2.24 -9.25
N GLY A 5 -18.69 -3.38 -9.84
CA GLY A 5 -17.95 -4.65 -9.94
C GLY A 5 -17.28 -4.94 -11.28
N SER A 6 -17.02 -3.95 -12.12
CA SER A 6 -16.63 -4.16 -13.53
C SER A 6 -15.13 -4.39 -13.77
N GLY A 7 -14.39 -5.13 -12.94
CA GLY A 7 -12.98 -5.50 -13.23
C GLY A 7 -11.97 -4.35 -13.41
N LYS A 8 -12.40 -3.10 -13.25
CA LYS A 8 -11.58 -1.90 -13.53
C LYS A 8 -10.38 -1.76 -12.60
N THR A 9 -10.56 -2.12 -11.35
CA THR A 9 -9.47 -2.02 -10.35
C THR A 9 -8.40 -3.06 -10.62
N GLU A 10 -8.81 -4.27 -10.99
CA GLU A 10 -7.92 -5.35 -11.36
C GLU A 10 -7.10 -5.01 -12.60
N SER A 11 -7.66 -4.22 -13.52
CA SER A 11 -6.98 -3.82 -14.78
C SER A 11 -5.71 -3.00 -14.56
N PHE A 12 -5.55 -2.30 -13.43
CA PHE A 12 -4.31 -1.58 -13.10
C PHE A 12 -3.54 -2.21 -11.93
N LEU A 13 -4.22 -2.90 -10.99
CA LEU A 13 -3.53 -3.55 -9.87
C LEU A 13 -2.68 -4.74 -10.34
N LEU A 14 -3.17 -5.54 -11.29
CA LEU A 14 -2.40 -6.66 -11.84
C LEU A 14 -1.13 -6.20 -12.58
N PRO A 15 -1.15 -5.19 -13.48
CA PRO A 15 0.06 -4.61 -14.04
C PRO A 15 1.05 -4.06 -13.02
N ILE A 16 0.57 -3.41 -11.95
CA ILE A 16 1.42 -2.93 -10.84
C ILE A 16 2.12 -4.12 -10.17
N LEU A 17 1.35 -5.15 -9.81
CA LEU A 17 1.89 -6.34 -9.17
C LEU A 17 2.86 -7.09 -10.09
N GLY A 18 2.55 -7.18 -11.40
CA GLY A 18 3.44 -7.74 -12.42
C GLY A 18 4.77 -6.99 -12.51
N LYS A 19 4.75 -5.65 -12.45
CA LYS A 19 5.97 -4.86 -12.37
C LYS A 19 6.80 -5.18 -11.12
N PHE A 20 6.15 -5.29 -9.97
CA PHE A 20 6.84 -5.64 -8.72
C PHE A 20 7.43 -7.05 -8.79
N ALA A 21 6.70 -8.00 -9.38
CA ALA A 21 7.18 -9.36 -9.58
C ALA A 21 8.41 -9.40 -10.50
N CYS A 22 8.40 -8.66 -11.61
CA CYS A 22 9.57 -8.52 -12.46
C CYS A 22 10.78 -7.97 -11.71
N GLU A 23 10.61 -6.91 -10.91
CA GLU A 23 11.71 -6.35 -10.12
C GLU A 23 12.20 -7.33 -9.06
N ALA A 24 11.29 -8.02 -8.36
CA ALA A 24 11.64 -8.99 -7.33
C ALA A 24 12.40 -10.21 -7.90
N GLU A 25 12.07 -10.64 -9.12
CA GLU A 25 12.73 -11.76 -9.81
C GLU A 25 14.07 -11.32 -10.41
N THR A 26 14.14 -10.14 -11.06
CA THR A 26 15.34 -9.71 -11.81
C THR A 26 16.36 -8.97 -10.96
N ASN A 27 15.93 -8.29 -9.90
CA ASN A 27 16.80 -7.57 -8.97
C ASN A 27 16.32 -7.76 -7.52
N PRO A 28 16.40 -8.98 -6.98
CA PRO A 28 15.87 -9.33 -5.65
C PRO A 28 16.48 -8.50 -4.52
N ALA A 29 17.77 -8.17 -4.60
CA ALA A 29 18.45 -7.36 -3.60
C ALA A 29 17.88 -5.93 -3.55
N ALA A 30 17.71 -5.28 -4.70
CA ALA A 30 17.11 -3.95 -4.76
C ALA A 30 15.66 -3.97 -4.26
N PHE A 31 14.87 -4.99 -4.62
CA PHE A 31 13.50 -5.10 -4.13
C PHE A 31 13.45 -5.29 -2.61
N ARG A 32 14.32 -6.14 -2.04
CA ARG A 32 14.37 -6.43 -0.61
C ARG A 32 14.84 -5.24 0.22
N ASP A 33 15.97 -4.64 -0.16
CA ASP A 33 16.75 -3.77 0.70
C ASP A 33 16.45 -2.28 0.47
N GLN A 34 15.96 -1.91 -0.72
CA GLN A 34 15.59 -0.53 -1.05
C GLN A 34 14.08 -0.34 -0.91
N LEU A 35 13.64 0.00 0.32
CA LEU A 35 12.25 0.33 0.57
C LEU A 35 11.91 1.66 -0.11
N ALA A 36 10.94 1.65 -1.00
CA ALA A 36 10.58 2.81 -1.80
C ALA A 36 9.15 2.70 -2.31
N MET A 37 8.51 3.83 -2.53
CA MET A 37 7.27 3.90 -3.28
C MET A 37 7.59 3.70 -4.77
N ARG A 38 7.16 2.56 -5.32
CA ARG A 38 7.34 2.14 -6.72
C ARG A 38 6.16 2.51 -7.58
N ALA A 39 4.98 2.53 -6.95
CA ALA A 39 3.73 2.91 -7.59
C ALA A 39 2.86 3.76 -6.67
N LEU A 40 2.12 4.68 -7.27
CA LEU A 40 1.17 5.57 -6.62
C LEU A 40 -0.19 5.47 -7.32
N VAL A 41 -1.25 5.21 -6.57
CA VAL A 41 -2.62 5.29 -7.07
C VAL A 41 -3.31 6.49 -6.44
N LEU A 42 -3.82 7.38 -7.29
CA LEU A 42 -4.52 8.59 -6.90
C LEU A 42 -6.01 8.47 -7.17
N TYR A 43 -6.80 8.65 -6.14
CA TYR A 43 -8.25 8.72 -6.21
C TYR A 43 -8.75 10.15 -5.99
N PRO A 44 -9.90 10.52 -6.58
CA PRO A 44 -10.47 11.84 -6.36
C PRO A 44 -10.99 12.06 -4.94
N MET A 45 -11.40 10.99 -4.25
CA MET A 45 -12.04 11.07 -2.94
C MET A 45 -11.61 9.91 -2.01
N ASN A 46 -11.64 10.18 -0.69
CA ASN A 46 -11.36 9.19 0.34
C ASN A 46 -12.29 7.97 0.32
N ALA A 47 -13.55 8.14 -0.09
CA ALA A 47 -14.52 7.06 -0.16
C ALA A 47 -14.04 5.96 -1.12
N LEU A 48 -13.58 6.34 -2.32
CA LEU A 48 -13.06 5.42 -3.32
C LEU A 48 -11.80 4.69 -2.83
N VAL A 49 -10.91 5.39 -2.12
CA VAL A 49 -9.72 4.76 -1.51
C VAL A 49 -10.13 3.65 -0.53
N ASN A 50 -11.18 3.91 0.28
CA ASN A 50 -11.66 2.92 1.25
C ASN A 50 -12.30 1.70 0.60
N ASP A 51 -13.05 1.89 -0.48
CA ASP A 51 -13.68 0.80 -1.22
C ASP A 51 -12.65 -0.14 -1.85
N GLN A 52 -11.51 0.42 -2.30
CA GLN A 52 -10.44 -0.36 -2.90
C GLN A 52 -9.55 -1.09 -1.88
N LEU A 53 -9.57 -0.64 -0.62
CA LEU A 53 -8.73 -1.24 0.43
C LEU A 53 -8.99 -2.75 0.61
N GLY A 54 -10.25 -3.18 0.51
CA GLY A 54 -10.61 -4.60 0.59
C GLY A 54 -9.97 -5.43 -0.53
N ARG A 55 -9.94 -4.91 -1.76
CA ARG A 55 -9.31 -5.58 -2.92
C ARG A 55 -7.80 -5.63 -2.79
N LEU A 56 -7.18 -4.56 -2.31
CA LEU A 56 -5.75 -4.53 -2.01
C LEU A 56 -5.38 -5.58 -0.96
N ARG A 57 -6.16 -5.68 0.11
CA ARG A 57 -5.96 -6.69 1.16
C ARG A 57 -6.09 -8.12 0.63
N SER A 58 -7.09 -8.37 -0.22
CA SER A 58 -7.28 -9.68 -0.85
C SER A 58 -6.13 -10.03 -1.80
N LEU A 59 -5.64 -9.08 -2.59
CA LEU A 59 -4.60 -9.31 -3.57
C LEU A 59 -3.20 -9.42 -2.92
N PHE A 60 -2.80 -8.41 -2.15
CA PHE A 60 -1.46 -8.36 -1.53
C PHE A 60 -1.32 -9.32 -0.35
N GLY A 61 -2.42 -9.65 0.33
CA GLY A 61 -2.46 -10.62 1.42
C GLY A 61 -2.71 -12.07 0.97
N ASP A 62 -2.82 -12.34 -0.34
CA ASP A 62 -2.97 -13.72 -0.85
C ASP A 62 -1.68 -14.53 -0.53
N PRO A 63 -1.81 -15.67 0.19
CA PRO A 63 -0.63 -16.45 0.58
C PRO A 63 0.23 -16.92 -0.60
N ARG A 64 -0.35 -17.12 -1.78
CA ARG A 64 0.37 -17.50 -3.00
C ARG A 64 1.25 -16.34 -3.49
N ILE A 65 0.68 -15.13 -3.52
CA ILE A 65 1.42 -13.91 -3.89
C ILE A 65 2.54 -13.65 -2.89
N VAL A 66 2.23 -13.67 -1.60
CA VAL A 66 3.23 -13.52 -0.52
C VAL A 66 4.34 -14.54 -0.66
N GLY A 67 4.00 -15.82 -0.87
CA GLY A 67 4.97 -16.91 -1.03
C GLY A 67 5.89 -16.72 -2.24
N LEU A 68 5.35 -16.33 -3.39
CA LEU A 68 6.13 -16.06 -4.59
C LEU A 68 7.17 -14.94 -4.37
N PHE A 69 6.75 -13.82 -3.81
CA PHE A 69 7.67 -12.70 -3.56
C PHE A 69 8.71 -13.02 -2.48
N LYS A 70 8.34 -13.78 -1.45
CA LYS A 70 9.31 -14.25 -0.44
C LYS A 70 10.35 -15.17 -1.07
N ASN A 71 9.96 -16.05 -1.99
CA ASN A 71 10.89 -16.92 -2.71
C ASN A 71 11.83 -16.15 -3.64
N TRP A 72 11.34 -15.09 -4.31
CA TRP A 72 12.19 -14.30 -5.21
C TRP A 72 13.09 -13.32 -4.46
N ALA A 73 12.52 -12.56 -3.53
CA ALA A 73 13.21 -11.41 -2.93
C ALA A 73 13.26 -11.42 -1.39
N GLY A 74 12.78 -12.47 -0.73
CA GLY A 74 12.85 -12.61 0.73
C GLY A 74 11.83 -11.78 1.51
N ARG A 75 10.97 -10.99 0.85
CA ARG A 75 9.89 -10.21 1.49
C ARG A 75 8.65 -10.11 0.59
N PRO A 76 7.45 -9.95 1.17
CA PRO A 76 6.26 -9.67 0.39
C PRO A 76 6.25 -8.23 -0.16
N PRO A 77 5.46 -7.97 -1.22
CA PRO A 77 5.17 -6.61 -1.65
C PRO A 77 4.29 -5.91 -0.61
N ARG A 78 4.53 -4.62 -0.38
CA ARG A 78 3.84 -3.85 0.64
C ARG A 78 2.99 -2.75 0.03
N PHE A 79 1.81 -2.54 0.60
CA PHE A 79 0.97 -1.41 0.24
C PHE A 79 0.55 -0.61 1.47
N ALA A 80 0.17 0.63 1.23
CA ALA A 80 -0.42 1.48 2.26
C ALA A 80 -1.52 2.37 1.71
N ARG A 81 -2.55 2.58 2.52
CA ARG A 81 -3.47 3.70 2.36
C ARG A 81 -2.95 4.90 3.13
N TYR A 82 -2.81 6.04 2.48
CA TYR A 82 -2.40 7.28 3.12
C TYR A 82 -3.44 8.38 2.88
N THR A 83 -4.33 8.57 3.85
CA THR A 83 -5.44 9.54 3.78
C THR A 83 -5.64 10.20 5.15
N SER A 84 -6.60 11.13 5.25
CA SER A 84 -7.01 11.69 6.55
C SER A 84 -7.47 10.64 7.56
N ARG A 85 -7.95 9.49 7.08
CA ARG A 85 -8.41 8.36 7.91
C ARG A 85 -7.32 7.34 8.27
N THR A 86 -6.09 7.51 7.75
CA THR A 86 -4.97 6.65 8.14
C THR A 86 -4.60 6.94 9.60
N PRO A 87 -4.58 5.92 10.46
CA PRO A 87 -4.31 6.10 11.87
C PRO A 87 -2.99 6.82 12.16
N TYR A 88 -3.00 7.58 13.25
CA TYR A 88 -1.85 8.26 13.81
C TYR A 88 -1.32 9.42 12.96
N ALA A 89 -2.06 10.52 12.91
CA ALA A 89 -1.57 11.75 12.31
C ALA A 89 -0.55 12.48 13.23
N GLY A 90 0.52 13.00 12.63
CA GLY A 90 1.56 13.78 13.30
C GLY A 90 2.70 12.94 13.88
N LEU A 91 3.55 13.58 14.66
CA LEU A 91 4.72 12.92 15.27
C LEU A 91 4.28 11.86 16.28
N ARG A 92 4.96 10.72 16.22
CA ARG A 92 4.79 9.63 17.16
C ARG A 92 5.43 10.00 18.50
N THR A 93 4.68 9.90 19.58
CA THR A 93 5.18 10.06 20.95
C THR A 93 4.60 8.99 21.85
N ARG A 94 5.36 8.61 22.86
CA ARG A 94 4.95 7.59 23.83
C ARG A 94 3.57 7.86 24.46
N GLU A 95 3.30 9.11 24.83
CA GLU A 95 2.03 9.48 25.48
C GLU A 95 0.84 9.41 24.50
N LYS A 96 1.09 9.54 23.20
CA LYS A 96 0.03 9.51 22.19
C LYS A 96 -0.29 8.09 21.70
N ASP A 97 0.68 7.17 21.76
CA ASP A 97 0.56 5.84 21.15
C ASP A 97 -0.65 5.07 21.67
N SER A 98 -0.78 4.89 22.96
CA SER A 98 -1.89 4.14 23.56
C SER A 98 -3.24 4.73 23.18
N ARG A 99 -3.37 6.06 23.22
CA ARG A 99 -4.62 6.74 22.88
C ARG A 99 -4.97 6.64 21.39
N LYS A 100 -3.98 6.81 20.51
CA LYS A 100 -4.21 6.84 19.06
C LYS A 100 -4.49 5.46 18.46
N LEU A 101 -3.94 4.41 19.06
CA LEU A 101 -4.09 3.03 18.59
C LEU A 101 -5.14 2.24 19.39
N ARG A 102 -5.75 2.85 20.39
CA ARG A 102 -6.71 2.19 21.29
C ARG A 102 -7.85 1.50 20.56
N ALA A 103 -8.53 2.21 19.67
CA ALA A 103 -9.65 1.65 18.91
C ALA A 103 -9.23 0.48 17.98
N PHE A 104 -7.98 0.52 17.49
CA PHE A 104 -7.43 -0.56 16.70
C PHE A 104 -7.10 -1.79 17.55
N ASP A 105 -6.52 -1.59 18.73
CA ASP A 105 -6.24 -2.65 19.70
C ASP A 105 -7.54 -3.31 20.19
N GLU A 106 -8.47 -2.52 20.67
CA GLU A 106 -9.75 -3.01 21.23
C GLU A 106 -10.58 -3.83 20.22
N PHE A 107 -10.42 -3.56 18.93
CA PHE A 107 -11.16 -4.28 17.89
C PHE A 107 -10.32 -5.38 17.23
N TYR A 108 -9.28 -5.02 16.46
CA TYR A 108 -8.56 -6.00 15.63
C TYR A 108 -7.62 -6.88 16.43
N VAL A 109 -6.82 -6.30 17.33
CA VAL A 109 -5.81 -7.06 18.08
C VAL A 109 -6.51 -7.97 19.07
N GLU A 110 -7.58 -7.49 19.73
CA GLU A 110 -8.34 -8.29 20.68
C GLU A 110 -9.07 -9.46 20.02
N ILE A 111 -9.68 -9.28 18.85
CA ILE A 111 -10.27 -10.39 18.08
C ILE A 111 -9.21 -11.45 17.77
N GLN A 112 -8.02 -11.06 17.30
CA GLN A 112 -6.98 -12.03 16.99
C GLN A 112 -6.44 -12.71 18.26
N ARG A 113 -6.30 -12.00 19.38
CA ARG A 113 -5.87 -12.56 20.64
C ARG A 113 -6.84 -13.61 21.15
N ARG A 114 -8.14 -13.33 21.13
CA ARG A 114 -9.19 -14.29 21.51
C ARG A 114 -9.30 -15.46 20.55
N ALA A 115 -9.07 -15.25 19.27
CA ALA A 115 -9.06 -16.31 18.26
C ALA A 115 -7.88 -17.29 18.41
N ARG A 116 -6.91 -17.01 19.30
CA ARG A 116 -5.73 -17.83 19.61
C ARG A 116 -5.77 -18.45 21.03
N LEU A 117 -6.87 -18.27 21.77
CA LEU A 117 -7.02 -18.92 23.08
C LEU A 117 -7.07 -20.46 22.88
N ASP A 118 -6.64 -21.18 23.91
CA ASP A 118 -6.65 -22.65 23.88
C ASP A 118 -8.06 -23.24 24.11
N ASP A 119 -8.98 -22.44 24.68
CA ASP A 119 -10.36 -22.84 24.91
C ASP A 119 -11.18 -22.78 23.60
N ALA A 120 -11.67 -23.95 23.19
CA ALA A 120 -12.40 -24.10 21.93
C ALA A 120 -13.74 -23.32 21.88
N GLU A 121 -14.43 -23.18 23.02
CA GLU A 121 -15.68 -22.43 23.07
C GLU A 121 -15.43 -20.91 22.99
N GLU A 122 -14.45 -20.42 23.72
CA GLU A 122 -14.10 -19.00 23.71
C GLU A 122 -13.50 -18.52 22.39
N GLN A 123 -12.73 -19.37 21.67
CA GLN A 123 -12.12 -19.00 20.39
C GLN A 123 -13.08 -19.06 19.20
N ALA A 124 -14.13 -19.87 19.23
CA ALA A 124 -14.98 -20.16 18.07
C ALA A 124 -15.67 -18.91 17.47
N ALA A 125 -16.18 -18.04 18.32
CA ALA A 125 -16.84 -16.81 17.87
C ALA A 125 -15.85 -15.77 17.32
N PRO A 126 -14.71 -15.45 17.97
CA PRO A 126 -13.66 -14.61 17.42
C PRO A 126 -13.06 -15.13 16.11
N GLN A 127 -12.84 -16.44 15.97
CA GLN A 127 -12.35 -17.05 14.72
C GLN A 127 -13.34 -16.86 13.58
N ARG A 128 -14.63 -17.10 13.81
CA ARG A 128 -15.69 -16.86 12.80
C ARG A 128 -15.73 -15.40 12.38
N LEU A 129 -15.67 -14.46 13.33
CA LEU A 129 -15.65 -13.04 13.03
C LEU A 129 -14.41 -12.64 12.23
N LEU A 130 -13.23 -13.13 12.62
CA LEU A 130 -11.98 -12.91 11.90
C LEU A 130 -12.09 -13.38 10.44
N GLN A 131 -12.60 -14.60 10.20
CA GLN A 131 -12.78 -15.14 8.87
C GLN A 131 -13.78 -14.31 8.04
N GLN A 132 -14.90 -13.89 8.64
CA GLN A 132 -15.86 -13.02 7.97
C GLN A 132 -15.24 -11.66 7.60
N LEU A 133 -14.46 -11.05 8.47
CA LEU A 133 -13.76 -9.79 8.19
C LEU A 133 -12.72 -9.96 7.09
N LYS A 134 -11.96 -11.06 7.08
CA LYS A 134 -11.03 -11.39 5.99
C LYS A 134 -11.76 -11.57 4.66
N ALA A 135 -12.82 -12.36 4.61
CA ALA A 135 -13.61 -12.61 3.41
C ALA A 135 -14.20 -11.31 2.81
N ARG A 136 -14.50 -10.32 3.65
CA ARG A 136 -15.00 -9.00 3.24
C ARG A 136 -13.90 -7.98 2.95
N GLY A 137 -12.63 -8.35 3.01
CA GLY A 137 -11.47 -7.43 2.87
C GLY A 137 -11.40 -6.35 3.96
N LYS A 138 -12.06 -6.57 5.12
CA LYS A 138 -12.07 -5.62 6.24
C LYS A 138 -10.98 -5.91 7.28
N TRP A 139 -10.34 -7.07 7.21
CA TRP A 139 -9.22 -7.42 8.06
C TRP A 139 -7.91 -6.86 7.49
N PRO A 140 -7.06 -6.22 8.30
CA PRO A 140 -5.74 -5.77 7.83
C PRO A 140 -4.90 -6.92 7.27
N ALA A 141 -4.17 -6.67 6.18
CA ALA A 141 -3.28 -7.65 5.58
C ALA A 141 -1.95 -7.74 6.35
N LYS A 142 -2.09 -8.02 7.65
CA LYS A 142 -1.02 -8.31 8.60
C LYS A 142 -1.25 -9.70 9.17
N PRO A 143 -0.27 -10.62 9.03
CA PRO A 143 -0.42 -11.99 9.52
C PRO A 143 -0.58 -12.05 11.04
N ASP A 144 0.14 -11.19 11.76
CA ASP A 144 0.15 -11.18 13.22
C ASP A 144 -0.01 -9.78 13.80
N LEU A 145 -1.27 -9.40 14.07
CA LEU A 145 -1.60 -8.12 14.70
C LEU A 145 -1.22 -8.10 16.19
N VAL A 146 -1.21 -9.26 16.86
CA VAL A 146 -0.82 -9.35 18.26
C VAL A 146 0.67 -9.08 18.41
N ALA A 147 1.51 -9.74 17.60
CA ALA A 147 2.94 -9.49 17.58
C ALA A 147 3.27 -8.07 17.10
N TRP A 148 2.56 -7.56 16.07
CA TRP A 148 2.72 -6.19 15.60
C TRP A 148 2.41 -5.16 16.69
N PHE A 149 1.30 -5.32 17.40
CA PHE A 149 0.91 -4.40 18.48
C PHE A 149 1.82 -4.54 19.70
N GLY A 150 2.30 -5.76 19.97
CA GLY A 150 3.12 -6.10 21.13
C GLY A 150 2.31 -6.30 22.43
N ASP A 151 2.96 -6.88 23.40
CA ASP A 151 2.32 -7.22 24.67
C ASP A 151 1.89 -5.97 25.44
N LYS A 152 0.75 -6.05 26.15
CA LYS A 152 0.20 -4.93 26.93
C LYS A 152 1.16 -4.42 28.02
N GLY A 153 2.01 -5.29 28.57
CA GLY A 153 3.03 -4.94 29.56
C GLY A 153 4.35 -4.41 29.01
N SER A 154 4.58 -4.58 27.70
CA SER A 154 5.83 -4.17 27.07
C SER A 154 5.91 -2.66 26.90
N PRO A 155 7.11 -2.05 27.06
CA PRO A 155 7.28 -0.62 26.78
C PRO A 155 7.07 -0.32 25.28
N TRP A 156 6.46 0.82 24.99
CA TRP A 156 6.28 1.31 23.62
C TRP A 156 7.61 1.59 22.90
N GLN A 157 8.61 1.93 23.66
CA GLN A 157 9.91 2.40 23.16
C GLN A 157 11.03 1.80 24.00
N ASP A 158 12.09 1.40 23.35
CA ASP A 158 13.33 1.01 24.01
C ASP A 158 13.95 2.23 24.71
N ARG A 159 14.29 2.08 25.99
CA ARG A 159 14.84 3.19 26.79
C ARG A 159 16.27 3.57 26.37
N ARG A 160 17.02 2.59 25.84
CA ARG A 160 18.43 2.78 25.47
C ARG A 160 18.58 3.32 24.06
N THR A 161 17.86 2.74 23.10
CA THR A 161 17.98 3.09 21.67
C THR A 161 16.99 4.15 21.23
N GLY A 162 15.92 4.37 21.99
CA GLY A 162 14.83 5.26 21.60
C GLY A 162 13.91 4.68 20.52
N GLU A 163 14.14 3.44 20.08
CA GLU A 163 13.37 2.80 19.02
C GLU A 163 12.01 2.32 19.54
N PHE A 164 10.98 2.48 18.71
CA PHE A 164 9.66 1.95 19.01
C PHE A 164 9.63 0.44 18.81
N ARG A 165 9.14 -0.28 19.83
CA ARG A 165 9.04 -1.76 19.83
C ARG A 165 7.63 -2.26 19.55
N ARG A 166 6.61 -1.41 19.71
CA ARG A 166 5.20 -1.76 19.55
C ARG A 166 4.62 -1.02 18.35
N ALA A 167 3.65 -1.63 17.66
CA ALA A 167 3.03 -1.13 16.44
C ALA A 167 4.09 -0.74 15.39
N VAL A 168 5.02 -1.64 15.15
CA VAL A 168 6.11 -1.50 14.17
C VAL A 168 5.94 -2.60 13.11
N MET A 169 6.22 -2.26 11.88
CA MET A 169 6.14 -3.19 10.74
C MET A 169 6.93 -4.47 11.02
N LEU A 170 6.30 -5.61 10.81
CA LEU A 170 6.93 -6.94 10.83
C LEU A 170 7.37 -7.35 9.42
N ALA A 171 8.28 -8.34 9.35
CA ALA A 171 8.86 -8.80 8.08
C ALA A 171 7.80 -9.26 7.07
N ASP A 172 6.76 -9.95 7.54
CA ASP A 172 5.72 -10.55 6.72
C ASP A 172 4.49 -9.65 6.52
N ASP A 173 4.52 -8.42 7.03
CA ASP A 173 3.44 -7.45 6.82
C ASP A 173 3.37 -7.02 5.36
N THR A 174 2.17 -7.11 4.79
CA THR A 174 1.88 -6.59 3.44
C THR A 174 1.13 -5.27 3.47
N GLU A 175 0.41 -4.94 4.56
CA GLU A 175 -0.25 -3.66 4.74
C GLU A 175 0.42 -2.83 5.85
N LEU A 176 0.80 -1.59 5.52
CA LEU A 176 1.21 -0.61 6.51
C LEU A 176 -0.02 0.19 6.93
N VAL A 177 -0.45 0.06 8.17
CA VAL A 177 -1.75 0.57 8.65
C VAL A 177 -1.65 1.95 9.28
N THR A 178 -0.48 2.36 9.76
CA THR A 178 -0.27 3.65 10.42
C THR A 178 0.61 4.58 9.59
N ARG A 179 0.45 5.90 9.79
CA ARG A 179 1.28 6.87 9.06
C ARG A 179 2.76 6.76 9.40
N HIS A 180 3.10 6.48 10.65
CA HIS A 180 4.49 6.35 11.05
C HIS A 180 5.17 5.10 10.47
N GLU A 181 4.42 3.99 10.26
CA GLU A 181 4.96 2.86 9.50
C GLU A 181 5.30 3.27 8.06
N VAL A 182 4.40 3.98 7.38
CA VAL A 182 4.61 4.45 6.00
C VAL A 182 5.78 5.43 5.91
N GLN A 183 5.95 6.29 6.89
CA GLN A 183 7.04 7.27 6.95
C GLN A 183 8.40 6.61 7.19
N SER A 184 8.44 5.58 8.05
CA SER A 184 9.66 4.83 8.37
C SER A 184 10.00 3.75 7.34
N PHE A 185 8.96 3.15 6.73
CA PHE A 185 9.08 2.03 5.80
C PHE A 185 8.23 2.31 4.55
N PRO A 186 8.70 3.11 3.58
CA PRO A 186 7.93 3.41 2.38
C PRO A 186 7.41 2.15 1.68
N PRO A 187 6.09 2.05 1.40
CA PRO A 187 5.49 0.88 0.76
C PRO A 187 5.79 0.84 -0.74
N ASP A 188 5.75 -0.34 -1.35
CA ASP A 188 5.89 -0.51 -2.80
C ASP A 188 4.72 0.15 -3.55
N LEU A 189 3.51 0.07 -3.00
CA LEU A 189 2.31 0.73 -3.51
C LEU A 189 1.71 1.68 -2.47
N LEU A 190 1.65 2.94 -2.81
CA LEU A 190 0.91 3.94 -2.01
C LEU A 190 -0.42 4.27 -2.67
N VAL A 191 -1.49 4.25 -1.88
CA VAL A 191 -2.83 4.64 -2.33
C VAL A 191 -3.30 5.85 -1.54
N THR A 192 -3.61 6.93 -2.25
CA THR A 192 -4.00 8.20 -1.64
C THR A 192 -4.98 8.97 -2.51
N ASN A 193 -5.37 10.17 -2.09
CA ASN A 193 -6.06 11.14 -2.93
C ASN A 193 -5.19 12.35 -3.24
N TYR A 194 -5.60 13.17 -4.23
CA TYR A 194 -4.78 14.30 -4.67
C TYR A 194 -4.55 15.33 -3.57
N SER A 195 -5.58 15.66 -2.75
CA SER A 195 -5.42 16.62 -1.65
C SER A 195 -4.42 16.13 -0.60
N MET A 196 -4.45 14.84 -0.28
CA MET A 196 -3.49 14.27 0.65
C MET A 196 -2.07 14.23 0.05
N LEU A 197 -1.92 13.93 -1.24
CA LEU A 197 -0.63 13.99 -1.91
C LEU A 197 -0.04 15.41 -1.86
N GLU A 198 -0.87 16.44 -2.06
CA GLU A 198 -0.44 17.83 -1.93
C GLU A 198 0.08 18.12 -0.52
N TYR A 199 -0.65 17.72 0.53
CA TYR A 199 -0.18 17.83 1.92
C TYR A 199 1.13 17.07 2.16
N MET A 200 1.28 15.87 1.63
CA MET A 200 2.50 15.06 1.77
C MET A 200 3.71 15.75 1.14
N LEU A 201 3.54 16.38 -0.01
CA LEU A 201 4.63 17.11 -0.69
C LEU A 201 5.09 18.36 0.05
N MET A 202 4.20 18.98 0.84
CA MET A 202 4.49 20.19 1.61
C MET A 202 5.07 19.90 2.99
N ARG A 203 4.71 18.79 3.62
CA ARG A 203 5.02 18.53 5.03
C ARG A 203 6.36 17.83 5.19
N PRO A 204 7.25 18.31 6.07
CA PRO A 204 8.56 17.69 6.31
C PRO A 204 8.50 16.25 6.82
N ILE A 205 7.45 15.89 7.57
CA ILE A 205 7.30 14.56 8.19
C ILE A 205 7.14 13.43 7.15
N GLU A 206 6.59 13.72 5.97
CA GLU A 206 6.42 12.78 4.87
C GLU A 206 7.62 12.76 3.89
N ARG A 207 8.60 13.66 4.08
CA ARG A 207 9.80 13.74 3.23
C ARG A 207 10.51 12.40 3.05
N PRO A 208 10.71 11.57 4.09
CA PRO A 208 11.43 10.29 3.96
C PRO A 208 10.82 9.35 2.90
N ILE A 209 9.50 9.38 2.68
CA ILE A 209 8.81 8.55 1.68
C ILE A 209 9.32 8.88 0.26
N PHE A 210 9.42 10.17 -0.04
CA PHE A 210 9.86 10.65 -1.36
C PHE A 210 11.37 10.52 -1.54
N ASP A 211 12.15 10.80 -0.50
CA ASP A 211 13.61 10.72 -0.55
C ASP A 211 14.08 9.28 -0.77
N ALA A 212 13.47 8.30 -0.09
CA ALA A 212 13.73 6.88 -0.31
C ALA A 212 13.33 6.45 -1.74
N SER A 213 12.20 6.95 -2.25
CA SER A 213 11.75 6.66 -3.61
C SER A 213 12.65 7.26 -4.67
N ARG A 214 13.16 8.49 -4.43
CA ARG A 214 14.17 9.12 -5.29
C ARG A 214 15.45 8.30 -5.31
N GLN A 215 15.98 7.93 -4.15
CA GLN A 215 17.21 7.15 -4.04
C GLN A 215 17.09 5.78 -4.75
N TRP A 216 15.94 5.10 -4.59
CA TRP A 216 15.69 3.87 -5.33
C TRP A 216 15.72 4.09 -6.84
N LEU A 217 15.11 5.18 -7.34
CA LEU A 217 15.14 5.53 -8.76
C LEU A 217 16.55 5.88 -9.25
N GLU A 218 17.34 6.58 -8.45
CA GLU A 218 18.75 6.90 -8.77
C GLU A 218 19.58 5.61 -8.89
N ASN A 219 19.42 4.69 -7.94
CA ASN A 219 20.15 3.42 -7.91
C ASN A 219 19.70 2.42 -8.98
N ASN A 220 18.51 2.60 -9.56
CA ASN A 220 17.93 1.69 -10.55
C ASN A 220 17.47 2.46 -11.79
N PRO A 221 18.39 2.84 -12.71
CA PRO A 221 18.09 3.73 -13.84
C PRO A 221 17.05 3.16 -14.80
N ASP A 222 16.93 1.85 -14.92
CA ASP A 222 15.93 1.19 -15.77
C ASP A 222 14.53 1.15 -15.18
N GLN A 223 14.39 1.42 -13.88
CA GLN A 223 13.11 1.42 -13.20
C GLN A 223 12.32 2.69 -13.50
N LYS A 224 11.00 2.53 -13.57
CA LYS A 224 10.03 3.60 -13.81
C LYS A 224 9.09 3.74 -12.63
N PHE A 225 8.78 4.97 -12.29
CA PHE A 225 7.76 5.27 -11.29
C PHE A 225 6.37 5.19 -11.93
N LEU A 226 5.48 4.38 -11.36
CA LEU A 226 4.12 4.21 -11.87
C LEU A 226 3.14 5.12 -11.16
N ILE A 227 2.27 5.79 -11.93
CA ILE A 227 1.14 6.54 -11.37
C ILE A 227 -0.13 6.08 -12.07
N VAL A 228 -1.14 5.80 -11.26
CA VAL A 228 -2.49 5.53 -11.74
C VAL A 228 -3.42 6.63 -11.24
N LEU A 229 -4.11 7.30 -12.16
CA LEU A 229 -5.20 8.22 -11.87
C LEU A 229 -6.52 7.48 -12.06
N ASP A 230 -7.18 7.10 -10.97
CA ASP A 230 -8.54 6.59 -11.06
C ASP A 230 -9.52 7.74 -11.16
N GLY A 231 -10.57 7.57 -11.97
CA GLY A 231 -11.54 8.62 -12.19
C GLY A 231 -11.01 9.83 -12.98
N ALA A 232 -10.07 9.63 -13.91
CA ALA A 232 -9.43 10.70 -14.69
C ALA A 232 -10.42 11.65 -15.38
N HIS A 233 -11.65 11.21 -15.68
CA HIS A 233 -12.71 12.02 -16.23
C HIS A 233 -13.21 13.14 -15.28
N LEU A 234 -12.95 13.03 -13.99
CA LEU A 234 -13.28 14.04 -12.98
C LEU A 234 -12.28 15.21 -12.98
N TYR A 235 -11.11 15.02 -13.59
CA TYR A 235 -10.04 16.00 -13.67
C TYR A 235 -10.09 16.78 -15.00
N ARG A 236 -11.16 17.57 -15.20
CA ARG A 236 -11.34 18.42 -16.37
C ARG A 236 -11.26 19.91 -15.99
N GLY A 237 -10.89 20.75 -16.95
CA GLY A 237 -10.79 22.19 -16.71
C GLY A 237 -9.74 22.54 -15.64
N ALA A 238 -10.09 23.44 -14.72
CA ALA A 238 -9.21 23.90 -13.66
C ALA A 238 -8.70 22.77 -12.77
N ALA A 239 -9.56 21.82 -12.38
CA ALA A 239 -9.17 20.67 -11.56
C ALA A 239 -8.12 19.77 -12.26
N GLY A 240 -8.21 19.65 -13.58
CA GLY A 240 -7.20 18.93 -14.38
C GLY A 240 -5.85 19.63 -14.38
N ALA A 241 -5.85 20.96 -14.47
CA ALA A 241 -4.63 21.76 -14.40
C ALA A 241 -3.97 21.66 -13.01
N GLU A 242 -4.74 21.70 -11.91
CA GLU A 242 -4.25 21.53 -10.54
C GLU A 242 -3.60 20.16 -10.36
N VAL A 243 -4.24 19.09 -10.82
CA VAL A 243 -3.66 17.74 -10.76
C VAL A 243 -2.40 17.65 -11.62
N GLY A 244 -2.37 18.26 -12.80
CA GLY A 244 -1.18 18.34 -13.64
C GLY A 244 0.00 19.01 -12.94
N LEU A 245 -0.24 20.14 -12.26
CA LEU A 245 0.76 20.83 -11.45
C LEU A 245 1.23 19.97 -10.25
N LEU A 246 0.32 19.28 -9.59
CA LEU A 246 0.65 18.38 -8.49
C LEU A 246 1.56 17.23 -8.95
N LEU A 247 1.25 16.60 -10.10
CA LEU A 247 2.08 15.56 -10.69
C LEU A 247 3.46 16.08 -11.11
N ARG A 248 3.54 17.31 -11.62
CA ARG A 248 4.82 17.96 -11.91
C ARG A 248 5.65 18.15 -10.64
N ARG A 249 5.06 18.67 -9.55
CA ARG A 249 5.71 18.80 -8.24
C ARG A 249 6.20 17.44 -7.72
N LEU A 250 5.39 16.38 -7.88
CA LEU A 250 5.81 15.03 -7.49
C LEU A 250 7.02 14.56 -8.30
N ARG A 251 6.99 14.75 -9.62
CA ARG A 251 8.11 14.39 -10.49
C ARG A 251 9.39 15.15 -10.13
N ASP A 252 9.27 16.45 -9.91
CA ASP A 252 10.38 17.31 -9.50
C ASP A 252 10.92 16.87 -8.11
N ARG A 253 10.04 16.45 -7.19
CA ARG A 253 10.42 15.91 -5.88
C ARG A 253 11.20 14.59 -5.98
N LEU A 254 10.83 13.73 -6.93
CA LEU A 254 11.50 12.47 -7.23
C LEU A 254 12.74 12.65 -8.11
N GLN A 255 12.96 13.84 -8.65
CA GLN A 255 14.09 14.19 -9.54
C GLN A 255 14.26 13.25 -10.73
N ILE A 256 13.15 12.89 -11.37
CA ILE A 256 13.16 11.97 -12.52
C ILE A 256 12.70 12.65 -13.81
N PRO A 257 13.27 12.26 -14.96
CA PRO A 257 12.82 12.73 -16.26
C PRO A 257 11.43 12.16 -16.62
N SER A 258 10.73 12.82 -17.55
CA SER A 258 9.36 12.46 -17.95
C SER A 258 9.23 11.03 -18.46
N GLU A 259 10.25 10.49 -19.10
CA GLU A 259 10.28 9.13 -19.67
C GLU A 259 10.22 8.04 -18.61
N ARG A 260 10.67 8.36 -17.39
CA ARG A 260 10.63 7.46 -16.23
C ARG A 260 9.40 7.63 -15.36
N PHE A 261 8.55 8.61 -15.68
CA PHE A 261 7.30 8.91 -14.97
C PHE A 261 6.13 8.36 -15.79
N ARG A 262 5.69 7.14 -15.46
CA ARG A 262 4.65 6.44 -16.21
C ARG A 262 3.28 6.73 -15.61
N LEU A 263 2.47 7.48 -16.36
CA LEU A 263 1.10 7.82 -16.00
C LEU A 263 0.12 6.89 -16.72
N SER A 264 -0.77 6.27 -15.97
CA SER A 264 -1.94 5.56 -16.46
C SER A 264 -3.20 6.26 -15.96
N ALA A 265 -4.04 6.70 -16.88
CA ALA A 265 -5.32 7.33 -16.56
C ALA A 265 -6.47 6.37 -16.90
N GLN A 266 -7.37 6.14 -15.93
CA GLN A 266 -8.55 5.30 -16.11
C GLN A 266 -9.76 6.16 -16.48
N PRO A 267 -10.24 6.12 -17.74
CA PRO A 267 -11.49 6.78 -18.12
C PRO A 267 -12.68 6.02 -17.56
N ARG A 268 -13.81 6.70 -17.40
CA ARG A 268 -15.11 6.05 -17.18
C ARG A 268 -15.40 5.14 -18.39
N ALA A 269 -15.77 3.88 -18.18
CA ALA A 269 -16.13 3.01 -19.28
C ALA A 269 -17.30 3.62 -20.08
N SER A 270 -17.05 4.00 -21.30
CA SER A 270 -18.02 3.93 -22.37
C SER A 270 -18.08 2.48 -22.88
N PRO A 271 -19.21 1.97 -23.33
CA PRO A 271 -19.35 0.55 -23.70
C PRO A 271 -18.62 0.13 -24.99
N THR A 272 -17.82 0.96 -25.59
CA THR A 272 -17.07 0.64 -26.82
C THR A 272 -15.77 1.42 -26.84
N THR A 273 -14.68 0.74 -26.91
CA THR A 273 -13.44 1.04 -27.61
C THR A 273 -12.17 0.72 -26.82
N ASP A 274 -11.50 -0.28 -27.32
CA ASP A 274 -10.05 -0.51 -27.40
C ASP A 274 -9.13 -0.24 -26.19
N THR A 275 -8.88 -1.30 -25.48
CA THR A 275 -7.80 -1.45 -24.48
C THR A 275 -6.45 -1.67 -25.19
N ARG A 276 -5.99 -0.72 -25.97
CA ARG A 276 -4.70 -0.81 -26.64
C ARG A 276 -3.77 0.32 -26.24
N LEU A 277 -3.29 0.36 -24.99
CA LEU A 277 -2.14 1.25 -24.67
C LEU A 277 -1.43 0.90 -23.34
N ILE A 278 -1.47 -0.35 -22.88
CA ILE A 278 -0.52 -0.85 -21.87
C ILE A 278 -0.06 -2.24 -22.31
N SER A 279 0.42 -2.34 -23.50
CA SER A 279 1.06 -3.53 -24.00
C SER A 279 2.20 -3.09 -24.89
N GLU A 280 3.32 -3.57 -24.56
CA GLU A 280 4.33 -4.04 -25.53
C GLU A 280 5.74 -3.73 -25.01
N ARG A 281 6.36 -4.71 -24.58
CA ARG A 281 7.51 -5.52 -24.91
C ARG A 281 8.28 -6.15 -23.73
N ASN A 282 8.09 -5.69 -22.46
CA ASN A 282 8.81 -6.31 -21.32
C ASN A 282 7.89 -7.00 -20.28
N SER A 283 6.57 -6.94 -20.48
CA SER A 283 5.59 -7.50 -19.54
C SER A 283 5.17 -8.95 -19.87
N GLN A 284 5.32 -9.39 -21.12
CA GLN A 284 4.74 -10.68 -21.55
C GLN A 284 5.42 -11.91 -20.95
N ALA A 285 6.71 -11.87 -20.63
CA ALA A 285 7.43 -12.98 -20.07
C ALA A 285 7.10 -13.20 -18.57
N CYS A 286 6.95 -12.11 -17.80
CA CYS A 286 6.62 -12.16 -16.37
C CYS A 286 5.12 -12.38 -16.11
N HIS A 287 4.24 -11.84 -16.96
CA HIS A 287 2.77 -12.05 -16.83
C HIS A 287 2.37 -13.51 -16.98
N ARG A 288 3.03 -14.26 -17.88
CA ARG A 288 2.75 -15.68 -18.07
C ARG A 288 3.04 -16.53 -16.84
N LYS A 289 4.07 -16.18 -16.06
CA LYS A 289 4.43 -16.96 -14.86
C LYS A 289 3.50 -16.73 -13.65
N LEU A 290 2.81 -15.59 -13.59
CA LEU A 290 1.84 -15.29 -12.51
C LEU A 290 0.46 -15.93 -12.72
N LEU A 291 0.11 -16.25 -13.97
CA LEU A 291 -1.22 -16.78 -14.33
C LEU A 291 -1.27 -18.30 -14.53
N PHE A 292 -0.13 -18.98 -14.65
CA PHE A 292 -0.04 -20.40 -15.03
C PHE A 292 0.79 -21.28 -14.07
N ARG A 293 0.95 -20.87 -12.82
CA ARG A 293 1.44 -21.76 -11.76
C ARG A 293 0.53 -21.78 -10.55
#